data_ffb9b44dc07db8c80e8d52cd052abace
#
_entry.id   ffb9b44dc07db8c80e8d52cd052abace
#
_cell.length_a   1.000
_cell.length_b   1.000
_cell.length_c   1.000
_cell.angle_alpha   90.00
_cell.angle_beta   90.00
_cell.angle_gamma   90.00
#
_symmetry.space_group_name_H-M   'P 1'
#
loop_
_entity.id
_entity.type
_entity.pdbx_description
1 polymer ?
#
loop_
_entity_poly.entity_id
_entity_poly.type
_entity_poly.pdbx_seq_one_letter_code
_entity_poly.pdbx_strand_id
1 'polypeptide(L)'
;MKQLVTFKIHDGGQEYESFGVYDHKYSDVRIIEDFFSIENMREDYDYKDNYWWYDDKLVSVVDRVDIDDDKIKIMNDYGVAYEHSI
;
A
#
# COMPACT_ATOMS: atom_id res chain seq x y z
N MET A 1 13.28 2.73 9.68
CA MET A 1 12.15 3.57 10.10
C MET A 1 10.88 3.07 9.44
N LYS A 2 9.82 2.98 10.19
CA LYS A 2 8.51 2.53 9.69
C LYS A 2 7.71 3.71 9.18
N GLN A 3 6.88 3.46 8.17
CA GLN A 3 6.01 4.46 7.58
C GLN A 3 4.57 3.95 7.51
N LEU A 4 3.62 4.84 7.74
CA LEU A 4 2.22 4.62 7.40
C LEU A 4 2.08 4.89 5.90
N VAL A 5 1.67 3.87 5.16
CA VAL A 5 1.48 3.94 3.72
C VAL A 5 -0.01 3.99 3.41
N THR A 6 -0.42 4.97 2.64
CA THR A 6 -1.80 5.12 2.18
C THR A 6 -1.90 4.66 0.73
N PHE A 7 -2.77 3.71 0.48
CA PHE A 7 -3.09 3.21 -0.86
C PHE A 7 -4.40 3.79 -1.33
N LYS A 8 -4.45 4.16 -2.59
CA LYS A 8 -5.68 4.59 -3.24
C LYS A 8 -6.05 3.55 -4.30
N ILE A 9 -7.27 3.06 -4.23
CA ILE A 9 -7.76 2.01 -5.11
C ILE A 9 -8.98 2.52 -5.88
N HIS A 10 -8.91 2.40 -7.22
CA HIS A 10 -10.04 2.67 -8.11
C HIS A 10 -10.56 1.33 -8.63
N ASP A 11 -11.80 1.02 -8.32
CA ASP A 11 -12.42 -0.26 -8.67
C ASP A 11 -13.81 0.00 -9.25
N GLY A 12 -13.92 -0.07 -10.57
CA GLY A 12 -15.21 0.01 -11.26
C GLY A 12 -16.04 1.26 -10.97
N GLY A 13 -15.39 2.42 -10.90
CA GLY A 13 -16.06 3.68 -10.61
C GLY A 13 -16.13 4.02 -9.11
N GLN A 14 -15.72 3.11 -8.27
CA GLN A 14 -15.56 3.37 -6.83
C GLN A 14 -14.11 3.71 -6.52
N GLU A 15 -13.92 4.57 -5.53
CA GLU A 15 -12.61 4.96 -5.05
C GLU A 15 -12.58 4.82 -3.54
N TYR A 16 -11.55 4.15 -3.03
CA TYR A 16 -11.38 3.97 -1.60
C TYR A 16 -9.91 3.92 -1.22
N GLU A 17 -9.64 4.06 0.06
CA GLU A 17 -8.28 4.04 0.59
C GLU A 17 -8.09 2.86 1.54
N SER A 18 -6.87 2.36 1.57
CA SER A 18 -6.42 1.36 2.53
C SER A 18 -5.07 1.78 3.09
N PHE A 19 -4.70 1.21 4.24
CA PHE A 19 -3.51 1.60 4.96
C PHE A 19 -2.70 0.38 5.38
N GLY A 20 -1.38 0.53 5.36
CA GLY A 20 -0.46 -0.47 5.88
C GLY A 20 0.77 0.19 6.45
N VAL A 21 1.50 -0.53 7.30
CA VAL A 21 2.76 -0.04 7.87
C VAL A 21 3.90 -0.85 7.30
N TYR A 22 4.86 -0.17 6.68
CA TYR A 22 6.00 -0.78 6.01
C TYR A 22 7.29 -0.06 6.36
N ASP A 23 8.40 -0.78 6.32
CA ASP A 23 9.70 -0.15 6.45
C ASP A 23 9.96 0.79 5.26
N HIS A 24 10.59 1.94 5.53
CA HIS A 24 10.85 2.97 4.53
C HIS A 24 11.73 2.50 3.37
N LYS A 25 12.48 1.43 3.54
CA LYS A 25 13.42 0.91 2.54
C LYS A 25 12.74 0.28 1.32
N TYR A 26 11.47 -0.09 1.43
CA TYR A 26 10.77 -0.76 0.34
C TYR A 26 10.25 0.24 -0.68
N SER A 27 10.33 -0.12 -1.97
CA SER A 27 9.74 0.68 -3.05
C SER A 27 8.22 0.58 -3.05
N ASP A 28 7.56 1.54 -3.69
CA ASP A 28 6.10 1.53 -3.83
C ASP A 28 5.60 0.26 -4.51
N VAL A 29 6.27 -0.17 -5.58
CA VAL A 29 5.92 -1.40 -6.30
C VAL A 29 5.97 -2.61 -5.37
N ARG A 30 7.03 -2.72 -4.59
CA ARG A 30 7.21 -3.85 -3.68
C ARG A 30 6.14 -3.87 -2.58
N ILE A 31 5.79 -2.70 -2.07
CA ILE A 31 4.75 -2.55 -1.06
C ILE A 31 3.39 -2.96 -1.62
N ILE A 32 3.06 -2.52 -2.83
CA ILE A 32 1.80 -2.86 -3.49
C ILE A 32 1.71 -4.37 -3.75
N GLU A 33 2.79 -4.98 -4.25
CA GLU A 33 2.83 -6.42 -4.46
C GLU A 33 2.52 -7.20 -3.18
N ASP A 34 3.12 -6.79 -2.06
CA ASP A 34 2.88 -7.44 -0.78
C ASP A 34 1.46 -7.19 -0.25
N PHE A 35 1.04 -5.95 -0.23
CA PHE A 35 -0.24 -5.56 0.36
C PHE A 35 -1.44 -6.22 -0.34
N PHE A 36 -1.41 -6.29 -1.66
CA PHE A 36 -2.48 -6.86 -2.47
C PHE A 36 -2.22 -8.32 -2.87
N SER A 37 -1.13 -8.92 -2.37
CA SER A 37 -0.74 -10.30 -2.67
C SER A 37 -0.65 -10.58 -4.17
N ILE A 38 -0.05 -9.65 -4.91
CA ILE A 38 0.09 -9.75 -6.36
C ILE A 38 1.42 -10.44 -6.68
N GLU A 39 1.35 -11.56 -7.39
CA GLU A 39 2.54 -12.21 -7.92
C GLU A 39 2.84 -11.67 -9.31
N ASN A 40 4.11 -11.47 -9.62
CA ASN A 40 4.57 -11.05 -10.95
C ASN A 40 3.91 -9.76 -11.46
N MET A 41 3.65 -8.82 -10.57
CA MET A 41 2.99 -7.54 -10.92
C MET A 41 3.68 -6.81 -12.07
N ARG A 42 5.00 -6.98 -12.21
CA ARG A 42 5.78 -6.35 -13.29
C ARG A 42 5.38 -6.83 -14.68
N GLU A 43 4.81 -8.02 -14.78
CA GLU A 43 4.36 -8.61 -16.06
C GLU A 43 2.88 -8.32 -16.32
N ASP A 44 2.10 -8.13 -15.26
CA ASP A 44 0.65 -8.06 -15.31
C ASP A 44 0.07 -6.65 -15.16
N TYR A 45 0.93 -5.62 -15.05
CA TYR A 45 0.43 -4.27 -14.86
C TYR A 45 1.00 -3.29 -15.88
N ASP A 46 0.27 -2.21 -16.09
CA ASP A 46 0.67 -1.11 -16.94
C ASP A 46 0.94 0.11 -16.04
N TYR A 47 2.18 0.62 -16.08
CA TYR A 47 2.59 1.74 -15.25
C TYR A 47 2.23 3.06 -15.90
N LYS A 48 1.44 3.87 -15.21
CA LYS A 48 1.07 5.20 -15.68
C LYS A 48 0.84 6.13 -14.49
N ASP A 49 1.59 7.23 -14.41
CA ASP A 49 1.41 8.28 -13.39
C ASP A 49 1.43 7.76 -11.95
N ASN A 50 2.34 6.83 -11.64
CA ASN A 50 2.47 6.19 -10.32
C ASN A 50 1.29 5.32 -9.93
N TYR A 51 0.49 4.87 -10.92
CA TYR A 51 -0.57 3.91 -10.74
C TYR A 51 -0.20 2.58 -11.39
N TRP A 52 -0.71 1.49 -10.80
CA TRP A 52 -0.47 0.13 -11.30
C TRP A 52 -1.80 -0.57 -11.48
N TRP A 53 -1.97 -1.25 -12.61
CA TRP A 53 -3.17 -2.03 -12.90
C TRP A 53 -3.00 -3.47 -12.46
N TYR A 54 -4.05 -4.02 -11.80
CA TYR A 54 -4.20 -5.46 -11.61
C TYR A 54 -5.69 -5.76 -11.44
N ASP A 55 -6.17 -6.89 -12.02
CA ASP A 55 -7.57 -7.33 -11.90
C ASP A 55 -8.58 -6.21 -12.11
N ASP A 56 -8.41 -5.41 -13.16
CA ASP A 56 -9.27 -4.26 -13.50
C ASP A 56 -9.29 -3.15 -12.45
N LYS A 57 -8.39 -3.18 -11.49
CA LYS A 57 -8.23 -2.16 -10.47
C LYS A 57 -7.00 -1.32 -10.73
N LEU A 58 -7.09 -0.07 -10.35
CA LEU A 58 -5.98 0.87 -10.46
C LEU A 58 -5.53 1.21 -9.03
N VAL A 59 -4.28 0.95 -8.72
CA VAL A 59 -3.73 1.13 -7.36
C VAL A 59 -2.57 2.11 -7.38
N SER A 60 -2.51 2.95 -6.35
CA SER A 60 -1.42 3.92 -6.17
C SER A 60 -1.04 4.01 -4.71
N VAL A 61 0.24 4.30 -4.44
CA VAL A 61 0.69 4.78 -3.13
C VAL A 61 0.64 6.30 -3.18
N VAL A 62 -0.27 6.88 -2.40
CA VAL A 62 -0.50 8.33 -2.43
C VAL A 62 0.19 9.07 -1.30
N ASP A 63 0.58 8.37 -0.25
CA ASP A 63 1.27 8.99 0.88
C ASP A 63 2.10 7.97 1.66
N ARG A 64 3.22 8.44 2.22
CA ARG A 64 4.09 7.64 3.08
C ARG A 64 4.62 8.56 4.17
N VAL A 65 4.17 8.34 5.41
CA VAL A 65 4.48 9.20 6.55
C VAL A 65 5.23 8.41 7.61
N ASP A 66 6.35 8.93 8.08
CA ASP A 66 7.10 8.31 9.17
C ASP A 66 6.25 8.27 10.43
N ILE A 67 6.21 7.11 11.08
CA ILE A 67 5.48 6.92 12.33
C ILE A 67 6.32 6.19 13.34
N ASP A 68 6.06 6.44 14.63
CA ASP A 68 6.73 5.79 15.75
C ASP A 68 5.98 4.54 16.21
N ASP A 69 6.61 3.77 17.08
CA ASP A 69 6.06 2.51 17.58
C ASP A 69 4.76 2.69 18.35
N ASP A 70 4.60 3.80 19.06
CA ASP A 70 3.37 4.08 19.81
C ASP A 70 2.18 4.24 18.90
N LYS A 71 2.36 4.97 17.78
CA LYS A 71 1.31 5.15 16.78
C LYS A 71 1.00 3.86 16.04
N ILE A 72 2.02 3.08 15.72
CA ILE A 72 1.87 1.77 15.09
C ILE A 72 0.98 0.88 15.96
N LYS A 73 1.24 0.83 17.26
CA LYS A 73 0.46 0.05 18.21
C LYS A 73 -1.01 0.49 18.23
N ILE A 74 -1.26 1.80 18.28
CA ILE A 74 -2.61 2.35 18.29
C ILE A 74 -3.36 1.95 17.01
N MET A 75 -2.73 2.11 15.85
CA MET A 75 -3.34 1.75 14.57
C MET A 75 -3.66 0.27 14.48
N ASN A 76 -2.76 -0.57 14.96
CA ASN A 76 -2.96 -2.01 14.99
C ASN A 76 -4.11 -2.39 15.94
N ASP A 77 -4.14 -1.81 17.13
CA ASP A 77 -5.16 -2.10 18.15
C ASP A 77 -6.57 -1.71 17.66
N TYR A 78 -6.68 -0.64 16.89
CA TYR A 78 -7.97 -0.18 16.33
C TYR A 78 -8.28 -0.76 14.95
N GLY A 79 -7.39 -1.60 14.41
CA GLY A 79 -7.60 -2.22 13.10
C GLY A 79 -7.52 -1.24 11.92
N VAL A 80 -6.84 -0.10 12.10
CA VAL A 80 -6.70 0.92 11.05
C VAL A 80 -5.61 0.51 10.05
N ALA A 81 -4.49 0.05 10.55
CA ALA A 81 -3.36 -0.38 9.74
C ALA A 81 -2.54 -1.42 10.50
N TYR A 82 -2.00 -2.40 9.76
CA TYR A 82 -1.16 -3.45 10.35
C TYR A 82 0.25 -3.34 9.82
N GLU A 83 1.21 -3.72 10.67
CA GLU A 83 2.60 -3.77 10.30
C GLU A 83 2.87 -4.99 9.42
N HIS A 84 3.51 -4.77 8.28
CA HIS A 84 3.86 -5.81 7.31
C HIS A 84 5.38 -5.95 7.22
N SER A 85 5.82 -7.19 7.06
CA SER A 85 7.23 -7.52 6.85
C SER A 85 7.35 -8.30 5.54
N ILE A 86 8.18 -7.77 4.63
CA ILE A 86 8.40 -8.41 3.32
C ILE A 86 9.64 -9.31 3.37
#